data_cb37ee54866dd669fc2c211ff1884435
#
_entry.id   cb37ee54866dd669fc2c211ff1884435
#
_cell.length_a   1.000
_cell.length_b   1.000
_cell.length_c   1.000
_cell.angle_alpha   90.00
_cell.angle_beta   90.00
_cell.angle_gamma   90.00
#
_symmetry.space_group_name_H-M   'P 1'
#
loop_
_entity.id
_entity.type
_entity.pdbx_description
1 polymer ?
#
loop_
_entity_poly.entity_id
_entity_poly.type
_entity_poly.pdbx_seq_one_letter_code
_entity_poly.pdbx_strand_id
1 'polypeptide(L)'
;MSGLQSHILNESIGESREIKEYNALPEITLESLKERLQRDCNEPITSLGQFPDPLLFKGMKEALDIFIWAVSNNKRILCILDSDCDGVGTFITSIEFFKYFGYQNVEFLIVKRHEGYGFIPKHITDRQIKPDVIITADNGITAHAATELATQMGIYTIITDHHQPNYKGVPKASAVIDPHQPGCTFPFKDINGTVVVWYFYWAIAQRLNLNFKNHWYEMMAPELTLTTIADVIKLQGLSRFLVKDGLKKFYTSSRNWVKVFMEDRKEVDAEALAFGLIPCINVAARLADATHAANFLVSPTYQIAKEWYKYLKQLNDHRKEKQELLDKEISNTYPAWLEHPFI
;
A
#
# COMPACT_ATOMS: atom_id res chain seq x y z
N MET A 1 31.57 42.02 -38.85
CA MET A 1 30.90 41.27 -37.78
C MET A 1 29.41 41.36 -38.02
N SER A 2 28.89 40.55 -38.89
CA SER A 2 27.46 40.46 -39.19
C SER A 2 27.28 39.14 -39.93
N GLY A 3 26.63 38.17 -39.35
CA GLY A 3 26.38 36.93 -40.07
C GLY A 3 26.31 35.67 -39.19
N LEU A 4 25.58 35.72 -38.04
CA LEU A 4 25.35 34.52 -37.25
C LEU A 4 24.02 34.55 -36.46
N GLN A 5 23.06 35.35 -36.88
CA GLN A 5 21.77 35.49 -36.17
C GLN A 5 20.52 35.25 -37.01
N SER A 6 20.59 34.65 -38.19
CA SER A 6 19.42 34.48 -39.07
C SER A 6 19.15 33.03 -39.53
N HIS A 7 19.71 32.01 -38.89
CA HIS A 7 19.53 30.60 -39.31
C HIS A 7 18.80 29.69 -38.32
N ILE A 8 18.26 30.21 -37.21
CA ILE A 8 17.56 29.38 -36.21
C ILE A 8 16.03 29.61 -36.16
N LEU A 9 15.46 30.44 -37.02
CA LEU A 9 14.02 30.76 -36.93
C LEU A 9 13.20 30.44 -38.20
N ASN A 10 13.60 29.45 -38.99
CA ASN A 10 12.79 28.97 -40.11
C ASN A 10 12.87 27.45 -40.33
N GLU A 11 12.94 26.67 -39.27
CA GLU A 11 12.44 25.31 -39.34
C GLU A 11 10.95 25.40 -38.98
N SER A 12 10.10 25.24 -40.01
CA SER A 12 8.67 25.01 -39.89
C SER A 12 8.46 24.01 -38.73
N ILE A 13 7.62 24.40 -37.78
CA ILE A 13 7.02 23.49 -36.81
C ILE A 13 6.29 22.44 -37.66
N GLY A 14 7.00 21.41 -38.10
CA GLY A 14 6.38 20.22 -38.63
C GLY A 14 5.51 19.68 -37.52
N GLU A 15 4.22 19.52 -37.81
CA GLU A 15 3.32 18.81 -36.92
C GLU A 15 4.06 17.63 -36.36
N SER A 16 4.31 17.63 -35.03
CA SER A 16 5.08 16.59 -34.39
C SER A 16 4.40 15.23 -34.66
N ARG A 17 5.18 14.19 -34.80
CA ARG A 17 4.66 12.83 -35.00
C ARG A 17 3.60 12.48 -33.96
N GLU A 18 3.73 13.00 -32.75
CA GLU A 18 2.78 12.87 -31.63
C GLU A 18 1.42 13.55 -31.92
N ILE A 19 1.39 14.71 -32.58
CA ILE A 19 0.12 15.37 -32.96
C ILE A 19 -0.59 14.57 -34.06
N LYS A 20 0.17 13.95 -34.98
CA LYS A 20 -0.42 13.08 -36.02
C LYS A 20 -0.96 11.77 -35.42
N GLU A 21 -0.28 11.20 -34.44
CA GLU A 21 -0.75 10.01 -33.73
C GLU A 21 -2.00 10.31 -32.89
N TYR A 22 -2.08 11.51 -32.26
CA TYR A 22 -3.25 11.93 -31.48
C TYR A 22 -4.50 12.12 -32.36
N ASN A 23 -4.34 12.65 -33.57
CA ASN A 23 -5.42 12.81 -34.55
C ASN A 23 -5.82 11.48 -35.21
N ALA A 24 -5.04 10.41 -35.05
CA ALA A 24 -5.34 9.08 -35.56
C ALA A 24 -6.00 8.16 -34.51
N LEU A 25 -6.22 8.64 -33.27
CA LEU A 25 -6.94 7.86 -32.27
C LEU A 25 -8.41 7.70 -32.71
N PRO A 26 -8.95 6.47 -32.67
CA PRO A 26 -10.35 6.24 -33.02
C PRO A 26 -11.26 7.04 -32.09
N GLU A 27 -12.28 7.67 -32.69
CA GLU A 27 -13.29 8.41 -31.93
C GLU A 27 -13.90 7.49 -30.87
N ILE A 28 -13.85 7.94 -29.62
CA ILE A 28 -14.42 7.17 -28.48
C ILE A 28 -15.93 7.31 -28.54
N THR A 29 -16.59 6.31 -29.12
CA THR A 29 -18.05 6.22 -29.11
C THR A 29 -18.55 5.66 -27.78
N LEU A 30 -19.83 5.95 -27.45
CA LEU A 30 -20.47 5.38 -26.26
C LEU A 30 -20.43 3.83 -26.28
N GLU A 31 -20.48 3.24 -27.47
CA GLU A 31 -20.42 1.78 -27.67
C GLU A 31 -19.02 1.24 -27.37
N SER A 32 -17.97 1.88 -27.94
CA SER A 32 -16.57 1.49 -27.66
C SER A 32 -16.19 1.69 -26.18
N LEU A 33 -16.77 2.71 -25.52
CA LEU A 33 -16.62 2.92 -24.07
C LEU A 33 -17.31 1.81 -23.27
N LYS A 34 -18.54 1.43 -23.66
CA LYS A 34 -19.27 0.32 -23.03
C LYS A 34 -18.54 -1.01 -23.20
N GLU A 35 -18.05 -1.32 -24.38
CA GLU A 35 -17.26 -2.53 -24.65
C GLU A 35 -15.97 -2.57 -23.82
N ARG A 36 -15.30 -1.42 -23.67
CA ARG A 36 -14.11 -1.28 -22.84
C ARG A 36 -14.42 -1.52 -21.38
N LEU A 37 -15.48 -0.89 -20.86
CA LEU A 37 -15.95 -1.08 -19.49
C LEU A 37 -16.41 -2.53 -19.24
N GLN A 38 -17.09 -3.16 -20.21
CA GLN A 38 -17.50 -4.57 -20.12
C GLN A 38 -16.30 -5.50 -20.13
N ARG A 39 -15.31 -5.27 -20.99
CA ARG A 39 -14.07 -6.06 -21.06
C ARG A 39 -13.28 -5.96 -19.76
N ASP A 40 -13.18 -4.78 -19.17
CA ASP A 40 -12.50 -4.56 -17.91
C ASP A 40 -13.27 -5.13 -16.71
N CYS A 41 -14.55 -5.50 -16.91
CA CYS A 41 -15.40 -6.16 -15.91
C CYS A 41 -15.56 -7.68 -16.15
N ASN A 42 -14.93 -8.24 -17.19
CA ASN A 42 -15.09 -9.66 -17.57
C ASN A 42 -14.28 -10.57 -16.63
N GLU A 43 -14.81 -10.92 -15.57
CA GLU A 43 -14.63 -11.91 -14.51
C GLU A 43 -14.79 -11.23 -13.13
N PRO A 44 -16.01 -10.80 -12.81
CA PRO A 44 -16.24 -10.16 -11.53
C PRO A 44 -16.12 -11.20 -10.42
N ILE A 45 -15.21 -10.98 -9.47
CA ILE A 45 -15.30 -11.64 -8.17
C ILE A 45 -16.56 -11.10 -7.48
N THR A 46 -17.46 -12.00 -7.12
CA THR A 46 -18.75 -11.66 -6.50
C THR A 46 -18.89 -12.21 -5.08
N SER A 47 -17.96 -13.07 -4.67
CA SER A 47 -17.98 -13.68 -3.33
C SER A 47 -16.57 -14.07 -2.88
N LEU A 48 -16.40 -14.21 -1.57
CA LEU A 48 -15.14 -14.70 -0.97
C LEU A 48 -14.75 -16.11 -1.46
N GLY A 49 -15.75 -16.92 -1.87
CA GLY A 49 -15.49 -18.26 -2.41
C GLY A 49 -14.61 -18.26 -3.67
N GLN A 50 -14.64 -17.16 -4.42
CA GLN A 50 -13.89 -16.99 -5.67
C GLN A 50 -12.48 -16.38 -5.46
N PHE A 51 -12.10 -16.07 -4.22
CA PHE A 51 -10.75 -15.57 -3.94
C PHE A 51 -9.72 -16.66 -4.26
N PRO A 52 -8.66 -16.32 -5.01
CA PRO A 52 -7.60 -17.26 -5.33
C PRO A 52 -7.00 -17.91 -4.08
N ASP A 53 -6.51 -19.14 -4.25
CA ASP A 53 -5.77 -19.81 -3.18
C ASP A 53 -4.49 -19.02 -2.86
N PRO A 54 -4.19 -18.70 -1.60
CA PRO A 54 -2.93 -18.08 -1.19
C PRO A 54 -1.68 -18.81 -1.68
N LEU A 55 -1.74 -20.13 -1.83
CA LEU A 55 -0.62 -20.94 -2.30
C LEU A 55 -0.23 -20.68 -3.78
N LEU A 56 -1.02 -19.90 -4.52
CA LEU A 56 -0.66 -19.42 -5.85
C LEU A 56 0.42 -18.32 -5.82
N PHE A 57 0.61 -17.66 -4.68
CA PHE A 57 1.79 -16.80 -4.51
C PHE A 57 3.06 -17.64 -4.46
N LYS A 58 4.01 -17.29 -5.31
CA LYS A 58 5.36 -17.85 -5.23
C LYS A 58 5.98 -17.47 -3.88
N GLY A 59 6.69 -18.40 -3.25
CA GLY A 59 7.33 -18.19 -1.95
C GLY A 59 6.39 -18.37 -0.74
N MET A 60 5.10 -18.56 -0.94
CA MET A 60 4.14 -18.72 0.15
C MET A 60 4.44 -19.97 0.99
N LYS A 61 4.80 -21.09 0.37
CA LYS A 61 5.10 -22.34 1.09
C LYS A 61 6.30 -22.18 2.00
N GLU A 62 7.38 -21.61 1.48
CA GLU A 62 8.61 -21.33 2.23
C GLU A 62 8.33 -20.37 3.39
N ALA A 63 7.53 -19.32 3.16
CA ALA A 63 7.14 -18.38 4.20
C ALA A 63 6.33 -19.05 5.32
N LEU A 64 5.40 -19.95 4.96
CA LEU A 64 4.62 -20.72 5.93
C LEU A 64 5.52 -21.61 6.79
N ASP A 65 6.47 -22.32 6.20
CA ASP A 65 7.37 -23.22 6.93
C ASP A 65 8.24 -22.44 7.91
N ILE A 66 8.78 -21.28 7.50
CA ILE A 66 9.55 -20.38 8.38
C ILE A 66 8.67 -19.85 9.52
N PHE A 67 7.45 -19.36 9.21
CA PHE A 67 6.56 -18.82 10.22
C PHE A 67 6.16 -19.88 11.25
N ILE A 68 5.75 -21.07 10.82
CA ILE A 68 5.36 -22.17 11.70
C ILE A 68 6.54 -22.60 12.57
N TRP A 69 7.75 -22.73 11.99
CA TRP A 69 8.97 -22.99 12.76
C TRP A 69 9.20 -21.89 13.82
N ALA A 70 9.07 -20.63 13.46
CA ALA A 70 9.30 -19.52 14.37
C ALA A 70 8.35 -19.56 15.58
N VAL A 71 7.05 -19.69 15.33
CA VAL A 71 6.06 -19.71 16.43
C VAL A 71 6.15 -20.97 17.27
N SER A 72 6.41 -22.15 16.66
CA SER A 72 6.56 -23.42 17.39
C SER A 72 7.79 -23.45 18.30
N ASN A 73 8.81 -22.63 18.00
CA ASN A 73 10.04 -22.52 18.77
C ASN A 73 10.15 -21.21 19.56
N ASN A 74 9.03 -20.48 19.71
CA ASN A 74 8.96 -19.18 20.40
C ASN A 74 10.04 -18.18 19.97
N LYS A 75 10.32 -18.11 18.65
CA LYS A 75 11.34 -17.26 18.04
C LYS A 75 10.89 -15.81 17.99
N ARG A 76 11.83 -14.87 18.14
CA ARG A 76 11.53 -13.46 18.04
C ARG A 76 11.27 -13.04 16.60
N ILE A 77 10.09 -12.50 16.35
CA ILE A 77 9.67 -11.96 15.05
C ILE A 77 9.73 -10.44 15.09
N LEU A 78 10.32 -9.83 14.06
CA LEU A 78 10.27 -8.39 13.80
C LEU A 78 9.48 -8.15 12.53
N CYS A 79 8.35 -7.45 12.63
CA CYS A 79 7.60 -6.95 11.48
C CYS A 79 8.08 -5.54 11.12
N ILE A 80 8.54 -5.32 9.88
CA ILE A 80 8.99 -4.03 9.35
C ILE A 80 7.98 -3.58 8.29
N LEU A 81 7.29 -2.47 8.55
CA LEU A 81 6.09 -2.02 7.85
C LEU A 81 6.33 -0.65 7.23
N ASP A 82 5.80 -0.39 6.04
CA ASP A 82 5.93 0.95 5.46
C ASP A 82 5.10 1.98 6.22
N SER A 83 5.27 3.25 5.90
CA SER A 83 4.80 4.39 6.68
C SER A 83 3.62 5.14 6.08
N ASP A 84 3.22 4.86 4.86
CA ASP A 84 2.05 5.47 4.24
C ASP A 84 0.75 4.73 4.62
N CYS A 85 -0.35 5.06 3.97
CA CYS A 85 -1.65 4.52 4.32
C CYS A 85 -1.73 2.99 4.12
N ASP A 86 -1.07 2.45 3.08
CA ASP A 86 -1.01 1.02 2.86
C ASP A 86 -0.10 0.34 3.90
N GLY A 87 1.09 0.88 4.15
CA GLY A 87 1.99 0.39 5.19
C GLY A 87 1.35 0.39 6.59
N VAL A 88 0.60 1.45 6.95
CA VAL A 88 -0.16 1.49 8.20
C VAL A 88 -1.30 0.45 8.18
N GLY A 89 -1.91 0.18 7.02
CA GLY A 89 -2.87 -0.91 6.83
C GLY A 89 -2.25 -2.28 7.13
N THR A 90 -1.01 -2.51 6.67
CA THR A 90 -0.27 -3.76 7.01
C THR A 90 0.02 -3.88 8.50
N PHE A 91 0.29 -2.75 9.19
CA PHE A 91 0.47 -2.73 10.64
C PHE A 91 -0.77 -3.23 11.38
N ILE A 92 -1.96 -2.69 11.05
CA ILE A 92 -3.19 -3.10 11.69
C ILE A 92 -3.49 -4.57 11.41
N THR A 93 -3.35 -4.97 10.15
CA THR A 93 -3.56 -6.35 9.72
C THR A 93 -2.65 -7.30 10.51
N SER A 94 -1.39 -6.93 10.72
CA SER A 94 -0.43 -7.72 11.48
C SER A 94 -0.75 -7.77 12.97
N ILE A 95 -1.03 -6.63 13.60
CA ILE A 95 -1.39 -6.60 15.04
C ILE A 95 -2.63 -7.44 15.32
N GLU A 96 -3.69 -7.30 14.51
CA GLU A 96 -4.92 -8.05 14.71
C GLU A 96 -4.70 -9.56 14.50
N PHE A 97 -3.86 -9.93 13.53
CA PHE A 97 -3.51 -11.33 13.32
C PHE A 97 -2.74 -11.91 14.52
N PHE A 98 -1.66 -11.27 14.96
CA PHE A 98 -0.86 -11.78 16.07
C PHE A 98 -1.63 -11.79 17.39
N LYS A 99 -2.52 -10.82 17.60
CA LYS A 99 -3.44 -10.78 18.73
C LYS A 99 -4.43 -11.96 18.70
N TYR A 100 -5.05 -12.21 17.53
CA TYR A 100 -5.96 -13.34 17.34
C TYR A 100 -5.23 -14.68 17.51
N PHE A 101 -4.02 -14.77 16.97
CA PHE A 101 -3.18 -15.96 17.03
C PHE A 101 -2.58 -16.19 18.44
N GLY A 102 -2.55 -15.18 19.28
CA GLY A 102 -2.04 -15.26 20.66
C GLY A 102 -0.52 -15.30 20.77
N TYR A 103 0.23 -14.93 19.73
CA TYR A 103 1.69 -14.91 19.73
C TYR A 103 2.21 -13.55 20.19
N GLN A 104 3.03 -13.53 21.26
CA GLN A 104 3.49 -12.32 21.90
C GLN A 104 4.96 -11.95 21.62
N ASN A 105 5.78 -12.91 21.13
CA ASN A 105 7.19 -12.66 20.84
C ASN A 105 7.39 -12.00 19.47
N VAL A 106 6.61 -10.94 19.23
CA VAL A 106 6.62 -10.14 18.01
C VAL A 106 6.77 -8.68 18.32
N GLU A 107 7.55 -7.98 17.52
CA GLU A 107 7.75 -6.54 17.55
C GLU A 107 7.38 -5.93 16.20
N PHE A 108 6.84 -4.71 16.22
CA PHE A 108 6.42 -3.98 15.03
C PHE A 108 7.23 -2.70 14.90
N LEU A 109 7.80 -2.48 13.72
CA LEU A 109 8.54 -1.27 13.36
C LEU A 109 7.90 -0.65 12.12
N ILE A 110 7.30 0.52 12.24
CA ILE A 110 6.92 1.33 11.09
C ILE A 110 8.14 2.14 10.68
N VAL A 111 8.55 2.03 9.41
CA VAL A 111 9.75 2.71 8.90
C VAL A 111 9.57 4.23 8.92
N LYS A 112 10.65 4.96 9.12
CA LYS A 112 10.64 6.42 9.11
C LYS A 112 11.21 6.93 7.79
N ARG A 113 10.44 7.73 7.07
CA ARG A 113 10.84 8.24 5.73
C ARG A 113 12.20 8.94 5.70
N HIS A 114 12.59 9.64 6.77
CA HIS A 114 13.87 10.33 6.84
C HIS A 114 15.07 9.39 7.06
N GLU A 115 14.86 8.13 7.45
CA GLU A 115 15.92 7.13 7.63
C GLU A 115 16.22 6.34 6.34
N GLY A 116 15.35 6.43 5.34
CA GLY A 116 15.43 5.72 4.07
C GLY A 116 14.09 5.03 3.74
N TYR A 117 14.06 4.37 2.58
CA TYR A 117 12.86 3.66 2.12
C TYR A 117 12.91 2.18 2.53
N GLY A 118 11.83 1.70 3.13
CA GLY A 118 11.58 0.29 3.41
C GLY A 118 12.60 -0.34 4.36
N PHE A 119 12.87 -1.63 4.18
CA PHE A 119 13.79 -2.40 4.99
C PHE A 119 15.25 -2.07 4.68
N ILE A 120 15.97 -1.50 5.64
CA ILE A 120 17.39 -1.11 5.54
C ILE A 120 18.26 -1.81 6.60
N PRO A 121 19.59 -1.95 6.39
CA PRO A 121 20.49 -2.62 7.35
C PRO A 121 20.41 -2.09 8.76
N LYS A 122 20.20 -0.78 8.93
CA LYS A 122 20.05 -0.10 10.22
C LYS A 122 18.95 -0.71 11.11
N HIS A 123 17.87 -1.22 10.51
CA HIS A 123 16.79 -1.86 11.25
C HIS A 123 17.22 -3.18 11.95
N ILE A 124 18.39 -3.71 11.58
CA ILE A 124 19.02 -4.87 12.24
C ILE A 124 20.14 -4.41 13.17
N THR A 125 21.04 -3.52 12.69
CA THR A 125 22.28 -3.17 13.41
C THR A 125 22.03 -2.39 14.67
N ASP A 126 21.02 -1.50 14.67
CA ASP A 126 20.70 -0.62 15.81
C ASP A 126 19.96 -1.34 16.94
N ARG A 127 19.68 -2.65 16.79
CA ARG A 127 18.98 -3.42 17.80
C ARG A 127 19.94 -4.09 18.77
N GLN A 128 19.66 -3.93 20.08
CA GLN A 128 20.39 -4.64 21.13
C GLN A 128 20.12 -6.15 21.07
N ILE A 129 18.86 -6.51 20.78
CA ILE A 129 18.44 -7.91 20.67
C ILE A 129 17.97 -8.14 19.23
N LYS A 130 18.63 -9.09 18.57
CA LYS A 130 18.34 -9.41 17.17
C LYS A 130 17.09 -10.28 17.05
N PRO A 131 16.28 -10.08 16.00
CA PRO A 131 15.20 -11.01 15.70
C PRO A 131 15.75 -12.33 15.13
N ASP A 132 15.00 -13.40 15.25
CA ASP A 132 15.24 -14.67 14.56
C ASP A 132 14.62 -14.64 13.15
N VAL A 133 13.47 -13.93 13.02
CA VAL A 133 12.73 -13.78 11.77
C VAL A 133 12.36 -12.31 11.57
N ILE A 134 12.56 -11.81 10.36
CA ILE A 134 12.04 -10.52 9.90
C ILE A 134 10.92 -10.79 8.89
N ILE A 135 9.79 -10.11 9.08
CA ILE A 135 8.68 -10.07 8.12
C ILE A 135 8.56 -8.62 7.66
N THR A 136 8.78 -8.36 6.37
CA THR A 136 8.49 -7.03 5.82
C THR A 136 7.08 -7.01 5.26
N ALA A 137 6.40 -5.88 5.34
CA ALA A 137 5.08 -5.72 4.76
C ALA A 137 4.95 -4.37 4.05
N ASP A 138 4.49 -4.41 2.81
CA ASP A 138 4.42 -3.27 1.90
C ASP A 138 5.80 -2.65 1.60
N ASN A 139 6.82 -3.42 1.76
CA ASN A 139 8.20 -3.07 1.41
C ASN A 139 9.08 -4.31 1.38
N GLY A 140 10.30 -4.16 0.86
CA GLY A 140 11.32 -5.21 0.94
C GLY A 140 11.75 -5.78 -0.40
N ILE A 141 10.96 -5.68 -1.47
CA ILE A 141 11.32 -6.24 -2.79
C ILE A 141 12.58 -5.62 -3.41
N THR A 142 13.02 -4.48 -2.90
CA THR A 142 14.27 -3.82 -3.30
C THR A 142 15.36 -3.83 -2.22
N ALA A 143 15.11 -4.47 -1.08
CA ALA A 143 15.97 -4.44 0.12
C ALA A 143 17.15 -5.40 0.07
N HIS A 144 17.93 -5.41 -1.03
CA HIS A 144 19.03 -6.36 -1.25
C HIS A 144 20.08 -6.34 -0.14
N ALA A 145 20.58 -5.15 0.24
CA ALA A 145 21.63 -5.03 1.26
C ALA A 145 21.16 -5.48 2.65
N ALA A 146 19.93 -5.14 3.04
CA ALA A 146 19.39 -5.53 4.33
C ALA A 146 19.11 -7.04 4.39
N THR A 147 18.62 -7.62 3.30
CA THR A 147 18.38 -9.05 3.17
C THR A 147 19.68 -9.86 3.21
N GLU A 148 20.72 -9.38 2.53
CA GLU A 148 22.03 -9.99 2.57
C GLU A 148 22.62 -9.97 4.00
N LEU A 149 22.56 -8.82 4.67
CA LEU A 149 22.97 -8.70 6.07
C LEU A 149 22.21 -9.64 6.98
N ALA A 150 20.88 -9.72 6.84
CA ALA A 150 20.04 -10.63 7.61
C ALA A 150 20.50 -12.08 7.42
N THR A 151 20.76 -12.48 6.18
CA THR A 151 21.25 -13.83 5.85
C THR A 151 22.62 -14.12 6.48
N GLN A 152 23.57 -13.17 6.42
CA GLN A 152 24.90 -13.30 7.05
C GLN A 152 24.80 -13.45 8.58
N MET A 153 23.76 -12.88 9.16
CA MET A 153 23.48 -12.95 10.62
C MET A 153 22.64 -14.14 11.04
N GLY A 154 22.26 -15.02 10.09
CA GLY A 154 21.40 -16.18 10.38
C GLY A 154 19.94 -15.84 10.67
N ILE A 155 19.47 -14.65 10.23
CA ILE A 155 18.10 -14.17 10.40
C ILE A 155 17.28 -14.57 9.17
N TYR A 156 16.17 -15.28 9.37
CA TYR A 156 15.25 -15.56 8.27
C TYR A 156 14.48 -14.29 7.88
N THR A 157 14.31 -14.08 6.59
CA THR A 157 13.57 -12.92 6.05
C THR A 157 12.42 -13.39 5.19
N ILE A 158 11.21 -12.99 5.53
CA ILE A 158 9.98 -13.15 4.74
C ILE A 158 9.60 -11.77 4.22
N ILE A 159 9.63 -11.59 2.90
CA ILE A 159 9.18 -10.34 2.25
C ILE A 159 7.74 -10.53 1.82
N THR A 160 6.83 -9.64 2.26
CA THR A 160 5.48 -9.49 1.71
C THR A 160 5.37 -8.10 1.10
N ASP A 161 5.32 -8.03 -0.23
CA ASP A 161 5.38 -6.78 -0.98
C ASP A 161 4.52 -6.88 -2.25
N HIS A 162 4.27 -5.76 -2.90
CA HIS A 162 3.52 -5.67 -4.15
C HIS A 162 4.20 -4.75 -5.18
N HIS A 163 5.30 -4.13 -4.81
CA HIS A 163 6.04 -3.25 -5.70
C HIS A 163 6.80 -4.02 -6.78
N GLN A 164 7.16 -3.35 -7.87
CA GLN A 164 7.95 -3.95 -8.92
C GLN A 164 9.39 -4.19 -8.45
N PRO A 165 9.98 -5.38 -8.70
CA PRO A 165 11.40 -5.58 -8.50
C PRO A 165 12.21 -4.58 -9.32
N ASN A 166 13.31 -4.07 -8.77
CA ASN A 166 14.20 -3.17 -9.49
C ASN A 166 15.13 -3.94 -10.47
N TYR A 167 16.07 -3.23 -11.12
CA TYR A 167 17.03 -3.81 -12.07
C TYR A 167 17.93 -4.92 -11.48
N LYS A 168 18.05 -5.02 -10.15
CA LYS A 168 18.78 -6.10 -9.47
C LYS A 168 17.94 -7.36 -9.30
N GLY A 169 16.66 -7.31 -9.70
CA GLY A 169 15.72 -8.41 -9.56
C GLY A 169 15.19 -8.57 -8.13
N VAL A 170 14.82 -9.79 -7.76
CA VAL A 170 14.26 -10.13 -6.44
C VAL A 170 15.39 -10.35 -5.44
N PRO A 171 15.36 -9.76 -4.21
CA PRO A 171 16.39 -9.99 -3.19
C PRO A 171 16.41 -11.45 -2.74
N LYS A 172 17.59 -11.91 -2.30
CA LYS A 172 17.82 -13.29 -1.81
C LYS A 172 17.31 -13.43 -0.38
N ALA A 173 16.02 -13.22 -0.18
CA ALA A 173 15.35 -13.47 1.09
C ALA A 173 15.07 -14.96 1.28
N SER A 174 14.73 -15.37 2.51
CA SER A 174 14.35 -16.75 2.82
C SER A 174 13.03 -17.12 2.17
N ALA A 175 12.10 -16.16 2.04
CA ALA A 175 10.88 -16.26 1.26
C ALA A 175 10.48 -14.88 0.73
N VAL A 176 9.88 -14.84 -0.47
CA VAL A 176 9.34 -13.61 -1.06
C VAL A 176 7.92 -13.88 -1.56
N ILE A 177 6.95 -13.14 -1.03
CA ILE A 177 5.54 -13.16 -1.42
C ILE A 177 5.26 -11.83 -2.10
N ASP A 178 5.27 -11.84 -3.43
CA ASP A 178 5.03 -10.66 -4.24
C ASP A 178 4.38 -11.09 -5.56
N PRO A 179 3.26 -10.47 -5.97
CA PRO A 179 2.59 -10.84 -7.22
C PRO A 179 3.42 -10.53 -8.46
N HIS A 180 4.33 -9.55 -8.40
CA HIS A 180 5.17 -9.11 -9.52
C HIS A 180 6.48 -9.89 -9.66
N GLN A 181 6.85 -10.74 -8.69
CA GLN A 181 8.08 -11.51 -8.84
C GLN A 181 8.00 -12.50 -10.01
N PRO A 182 9.09 -12.73 -10.76
CA PRO A 182 9.10 -13.67 -11.87
C PRO A 182 8.64 -15.07 -11.47
N GLY A 183 7.69 -15.63 -12.25
CA GLY A 183 7.14 -16.97 -12.01
C GLY A 183 6.09 -17.05 -10.89
N CYS A 184 5.59 -15.93 -10.38
CA CYS A 184 4.43 -15.92 -9.50
C CYS A 184 3.15 -16.21 -10.32
N THR A 185 2.34 -17.17 -9.85
CA THR A 185 1.11 -17.61 -10.53
C THR A 185 -0.15 -17.00 -9.94
N PHE A 186 -0.03 -16.13 -8.93
CA PHE A 186 -1.18 -15.43 -8.38
C PHE A 186 -1.82 -14.54 -9.48
N PRO A 187 -3.13 -14.67 -9.72
CA PRO A 187 -3.76 -14.12 -10.94
C PRO A 187 -3.91 -12.60 -10.93
N PHE A 188 -4.02 -11.98 -9.74
CA PHE A 188 -4.18 -10.54 -9.62
C PHE A 188 -2.85 -9.88 -9.27
N LYS A 189 -2.29 -9.11 -10.22
CA LYS A 189 -1.03 -8.40 -10.03
C LYS A 189 -1.24 -7.04 -9.38
N ASP A 190 -2.33 -6.36 -9.75
CA ASP A 190 -2.70 -5.05 -9.23
C ASP A 190 -3.44 -5.20 -7.89
N ILE A 191 -2.68 -5.45 -6.84
CA ILE A 191 -3.11 -5.49 -5.43
C ILE A 191 -2.07 -4.79 -4.57
N ASN A 192 -2.47 -4.26 -3.43
CA ASN A 192 -1.60 -3.53 -2.52
C ASN A 192 -0.96 -4.41 -1.43
N GLY A 193 -0.01 -3.85 -0.68
CA GLY A 193 0.75 -4.57 0.35
C GLY A 193 -0.13 -5.11 1.48
N THR A 194 -1.17 -4.37 1.89
CA THR A 194 -2.14 -4.84 2.91
C THR A 194 -2.86 -6.10 2.43
N VAL A 195 -3.25 -6.19 1.16
CA VAL A 195 -3.88 -7.38 0.59
C VAL A 195 -2.89 -8.55 0.56
N VAL A 196 -1.62 -8.32 0.20
CA VAL A 196 -0.59 -9.38 0.19
C VAL A 196 -0.39 -9.95 1.60
N VAL A 197 -0.23 -9.09 2.61
CA VAL A 197 -0.04 -9.55 4.00
C VAL A 197 -1.30 -10.22 4.57
N TRP A 198 -2.49 -9.74 4.17
CA TRP A 198 -3.76 -10.38 4.52
C TRP A 198 -3.84 -11.83 3.98
N TYR A 199 -3.41 -12.05 2.72
CA TYR A 199 -3.30 -13.38 2.13
C TYR A 199 -2.28 -14.27 2.83
N PHE A 200 -1.15 -13.71 3.26
CA PHE A 200 -0.15 -14.46 4.04
C PHE A 200 -0.73 -14.97 5.35
N TYR A 201 -1.44 -14.13 6.09
CA TYR A 201 -2.07 -14.54 7.35
C TYR A 201 -3.25 -15.52 7.13
N TRP A 202 -3.99 -15.36 6.06
CA TRP A 202 -4.98 -16.37 5.68
C TRP A 202 -4.33 -17.72 5.34
N ALA A 203 -3.21 -17.75 4.63
CA ALA A 203 -2.47 -18.96 4.33
C ALA A 203 -1.97 -19.67 5.60
N ILE A 204 -1.48 -18.91 6.61
CA ILE A 204 -1.10 -19.47 7.91
C ILE A 204 -2.30 -20.16 8.58
N ALA A 205 -3.43 -19.48 8.63
CA ALA A 205 -4.65 -20.03 9.21
C ALA A 205 -5.13 -21.29 8.46
N GLN A 206 -5.07 -21.29 7.14
CA GLN A 206 -5.40 -22.43 6.29
C GLN A 206 -4.46 -23.63 6.58
N ARG A 207 -3.15 -23.38 6.70
CA ARG A 207 -2.12 -24.38 7.03
C ARG A 207 -2.36 -25.03 8.39
N LEU A 208 -2.95 -24.27 9.32
CA LEU A 208 -3.30 -24.72 10.68
C LEU A 208 -4.73 -25.26 10.79
N ASN A 209 -5.44 -25.43 9.66
CA ASN A 209 -6.83 -25.88 9.57
C ASN A 209 -7.81 -25.02 10.41
N LEU A 210 -7.57 -23.73 10.50
CA LEU A 210 -8.47 -22.77 11.16
C LEU A 210 -9.54 -22.28 10.18
N ASN A 211 -10.79 -22.29 10.58
CA ASN A 211 -11.89 -21.69 9.80
C ASN A 211 -11.88 -20.16 9.98
N PHE A 212 -10.96 -19.50 9.31
CA PHE A 212 -10.57 -18.12 9.59
C PHE A 212 -10.97 -17.13 8.49
N LYS A 213 -10.99 -17.55 7.21
CA LYS A 213 -11.10 -16.69 6.03
C LYS A 213 -12.26 -15.69 6.10
N ASN A 214 -13.48 -16.16 6.37
CA ASN A 214 -14.65 -15.31 6.35
C ASN A 214 -14.63 -14.30 7.50
N HIS A 215 -14.32 -14.77 8.71
CA HIS A 215 -14.19 -13.90 9.88
C HIS A 215 -13.07 -12.86 9.68
N TRP A 216 -11.93 -13.29 9.14
CA TRP A 216 -10.78 -12.45 8.86
C TRP A 216 -11.10 -11.36 7.83
N TYR A 217 -11.83 -11.73 6.78
CA TYR A 217 -12.29 -10.74 5.80
C TYR A 217 -13.26 -9.74 6.43
N GLU A 218 -14.29 -10.20 7.11
CA GLU A 218 -15.29 -9.31 7.74
C GLU A 218 -14.63 -8.30 8.71
N MET A 219 -13.64 -8.76 9.45
CA MET A 219 -12.92 -7.91 10.39
C MET A 219 -12.01 -6.89 9.69
N MET A 220 -11.38 -7.25 8.57
CA MET A 220 -10.37 -6.43 7.89
C MET A 220 -10.89 -5.71 6.63
N ALA A 221 -12.15 -5.91 6.26
CA ALA A 221 -12.69 -5.33 5.02
C ALA A 221 -12.58 -3.79 4.94
N PRO A 222 -12.81 -3.01 6.01
CA PRO A 222 -12.61 -1.57 5.97
C PRO A 222 -11.15 -1.18 5.68
N GLU A 223 -10.17 -1.87 6.29
CA GLU A 223 -8.75 -1.64 6.09
C GLU A 223 -8.34 -2.01 4.65
N LEU A 224 -8.75 -3.17 4.16
CA LEU A 224 -8.49 -3.60 2.78
C LEU A 224 -9.06 -2.63 1.75
N THR A 225 -10.24 -2.07 2.02
CA THR A 225 -10.87 -1.04 1.18
C THR A 225 -10.09 0.26 1.19
N LEU A 226 -9.78 0.74 2.39
CA LEU A 226 -9.05 2.00 2.60
C LEU A 226 -7.70 1.98 1.88
N THR A 227 -6.94 0.91 2.06
CA THR A 227 -5.59 0.79 1.51
C THR A 227 -5.60 0.55 0.00
N THR A 228 -6.57 -0.20 -0.53
CA THR A 228 -6.74 -0.38 -1.98
C THR A 228 -7.03 0.95 -2.69
N ILE A 229 -7.80 1.85 -2.06
CA ILE A 229 -8.06 3.19 -2.59
C ILE A 229 -6.83 4.09 -2.41
N ALA A 230 -6.15 4.00 -1.26
CA ALA A 230 -5.00 4.83 -0.94
C ALA A 230 -3.82 4.64 -1.88
N ASP A 231 -3.59 3.41 -2.31
CA ASP A 231 -2.52 3.02 -3.21
C ASP A 231 -2.91 3.11 -4.71
N VAL A 232 -4.08 3.70 -4.97
CA VAL A 232 -4.59 3.95 -6.34
C VAL A 232 -4.60 2.69 -7.22
N ILE A 233 -4.87 1.54 -6.59
CA ILE A 233 -4.91 0.25 -7.27
C ILE A 233 -6.01 0.21 -8.33
N LYS A 234 -5.70 -0.36 -9.48
CA LYS A 234 -6.67 -0.56 -10.56
C LYS A 234 -7.86 -1.42 -10.09
N LEU A 235 -9.07 -0.85 -10.11
CA LEU A 235 -10.28 -1.50 -9.59
C LEU A 235 -10.82 -2.56 -10.57
N GLN A 236 -10.13 -3.69 -10.65
CA GLN A 236 -10.50 -4.87 -11.45
C GLN A 236 -10.49 -6.12 -10.57
N GLY A 237 -11.24 -7.14 -10.95
CA GLY A 237 -11.28 -8.45 -10.27
C GLY A 237 -11.35 -8.32 -8.74
N LEU A 238 -10.31 -8.80 -8.06
CA LEU A 238 -10.20 -8.81 -6.60
C LEU A 238 -10.28 -7.41 -5.98
N SER A 239 -9.50 -6.46 -6.48
CA SER A 239 -9.43 -5.09 -5.94
C SER A 239 -10.79 -4.38 -6.06
N ARG A 240 -11.51 -4.61 -7.18
CA ARG A 240 -12.89 -4.09 -7.33
C ARG A 240 -13.85 -4.69 -6.31
N PHE A 241 -13.76 -6.00 -6.05
CA PHE A 241 -14.58 -6.64 -5.02
C PHE A 241 -14.30 -6.05 -3.64
N LEU A 242 -13.02 -5.95 -3.26
CA LEU A 242 -12.60 -5.42 -1.96
C LEU A 242 -13.16 -4.02 -1.71
N VAL A 243 -13.10 -3.13 -2.72
CA VAL A 243 -13.65 -1.78 -2.58
C VAL A 243 -15.18 -1.80 -2.56
N LYS A 244 -15.82 -2.50 -3.51
CA LYS A 244 -17.29 -2.50 -3.63
C LYS A 244 -17.99 -3.14 -2.44
N ASP A 245 -17.49 -4.26 -1.94
CA ASP A 245 -18.06 -4.95 -0.78
C ASP A 245 -17.62 -4.28 0.53
N GLY A 246 -16.33 -3.92 0.62
CA GLY A 246 -15.79 -3.32 1.82
C GLY A 246 -16.38 -1.95 2.16
N LEU A 247 -16.74 -1.09 1.18
CA LEU A 247 -17.49 0.15 1.45
C LEU A 247 -18.80 -0.10 2.20
N LYS A 248 -19.49 -1.23 1.92
CA LYS A 248 -20.69 -1.61 2.66
C LYS A 248 -20.38 -1.99 4.11
N LYS A 249 -19.19 -2.54 4.35
CA LYS A 249 -18.74 -2.96 5.70
C LYS A 249 -18.46 -1.79 6.63
N PHE A 250 -18.27 -0.57 6.12
CA PHE A 250 -18.17 0.63 6.95
C PHE A 250 -19.39 0.83 7.83
N TYR A 251 -20.60 0.51 7.32
CA TYR A 251 -21.86 0.69 8.06
C TYR A 251 -22.08 -0.32 9.20
N THR A 252 -21.39 -1.44 9.16
CA THR A 252 -21.51 -2.51 10.16
C THR A 252 -20.24 -2.71 10.98
N SER A 253 -19.19 -1.95 10.68
CA SER A 253 -17.88 -2.09 11.32
C SER A 253 -17.93 -1.73 12.81
N SER A 254 -17.29 -2.57 13.63
CA SER A 254 -17.05 -2.28 15.04
C SER A 254 -15.82 -1.39 15.28
N ARG A 255 -15.01 -1.14 14.26
CA ARG A 255 -13.77 -0.34 14.35
C ARG A 255 -14.04 1.08 14.82
N ASN A 256 -13.32 1.53 15.84
CA ASN A 256 -13.51 2.88 16.39
C ASN A 256 -13.14 3.97 15.39
N TRP A 257 -12.10 3.76 14.58
CA TRP A 257 -11.73 4.70 13.54
C TRP A 257 -12.81 4.86 12.45
N VAL A 258 -13.48 3.75 12.09
CA VAL A 258 -14.61 3.78 11.15
C VAL A 258 -15.76 4.59 11.74
N LYS A 259 -16.12 4.33 13.00
CA LYS A 259 -17.20 5.06 13.69
C LYS A 259 -16.93 6.56 13.76
N VAL A 260 -15.67 6.95 14.05
CA VAL A 260 -15.24 8.35 14.07
C VAL A 260 -15.32 8.98 12.67
N PHE A 261 -14.84 8.27 11.66
CA PHE A 261 -14.90 8.76 10.28
C PHE A 261 -16.34 8.91 9.78
N MET A 262 -17.24 8.02 10.19
CA MET A 262 -18.66 8.02 9.84
C MET A 262 -19.50 9.03 10.62
N GLU A 263 -19.01 9.62 11.73
CA GLU A 263 -19.81 10.42 12.68
C GLU A 263 -20.65 11.49 12.00
N ASP A 264 -20.05 12.24 11.05
CA ASP A 264 -20.72 13.35 10.36
C ASP A 264 -21.10 13.00 8.90
N ARG A 265 -21.11 11.71 8.55
CA ARG A 265 -21.35 11.24 7.18
C ARG A 265 -22.54 10.30 7.10
N LYS A 266 -23.44 10.58 6.16
CA LYS A 266 -24.57 9.69 5.86
C LYS A 266 -24.15 8.54 4.94
N GLU A 267 -23.18 8.83 4.06
CA GLU A 267 -22.66 7.90 3.06
C GLU A 267 -21.14 7.97 3.01
N VAL A 268 -20.51 6.84 2.72
CA VAL A 268 -19.09 6.71 2.46
C VAL A 268 -18.90 6.03 1.12
N ASP A 269 -18.19 6.73 0.24
CA ASP A 269 -17.74 6.25 -1.06
C ASP A 269 -16.21 6.32 -1.17
N ALA A 270 -15.69 5.93 -2.31
CA ALA A 270 -14.26 5.95 -2.57
C ALA A 270 -13.69 7.39 -2.54
N GLU A 271 -14.45 8.38 -2.97
CA GLU A 271 -14.04 9.80 -2.98
C GLU A 271 -13.91 10.35 -1.55
N ALA A 272 -14.86 10.04 -0.66
CA ALA A 272 -14.79 10.41 0.75
C ALA A 272 -13.56 9.84 1.45
N LEU A 273 -13.14 8.62 1.10
CA LEU A 273 -11.90 8.02 1.60
C LEU A 273 -10.68 8.69 0.96
N ALA A 274 -10.63 8.81 -0.37
CA ALA A 274 -9.49 9.32 -1.12
C ALA A 274 -9.13 10.78 -0.74
N PHE A 275 -10.12 11.64 -0.56
CA PHE A 275 -9.91 13.06 -0.30
C PHE A 275 -10.16 13.48 1.16
N GLY A 276 -10.87 12.66 1.93
CA GLY A 276 -11.19 12.96 3.35
C GLY A 276 -10.26 12.27 4.35
N LEU A 277 -10.09 10.96 4.27
CA LEU A 277 -9.38 10.17 5.29
C LEU A 277 -7.91 9.91 4.93
N ILE A 278 -7.65 9.42 3.72
CA ILE A 278 -6.32 9.00 3.27
C ILE A 278 -5.28 10.12 3.38
N PRO A 279 -5.57 11.39 3.01
CA PRO A 279 -4.63 12.50 3.21
C PRO A 279 -4.29 12.73 4.68
N CYS A 280 -5.24 12.52 5.60
CA CYS A 280 -5.01 12.65 7.03
C CYS A 280 -4.11 11.54 7.59
N ILE A 281 -4.18 10.32 7.04
CA ILE A 281 -3.27 9.23 7.39
C ILE A 281 -1.88 9.48 6.83
N ASN A 282 -1.79 9.77 5.53
CA ASN A 282 -0.51 9.97 4.83
C ASN A 282 0.30 11.16 5.35
N VAL A 283 -0.35 12.19 5.88
CA VAL A 283 0.37 13.36 6.41
C VAL A 283 1.20 13.04 7.64
N ALA A 284 0.81 12.05 8.45
CA ALA A 284 1.54 11.65 9.64
C ALA A 284 2.99 11.28 9.31
N ALA A 285 3.21 10.42 8.31
CA ALA A 285 4.54 10.02 7.87
C ALA A 285 5.35 11.15 7.22
N ARG A 286 4.69 12.20 6.73
CA ARG A 286 5.33 13.33 6.02
C ARG A 286 5.74 14.46 6.95
N LEU A 287 4.92 14.78 7.96
CA LEU A 287 5.11 15.95 8.83
C LEU A 287 5.35 15.59 10.30
N ALA A 288 5.15 14.35 10.70
CA ALA A 288 5.28 13.92 12.09
C ALA A 288 5.86 12.49 12.18
N ASP A 289 5.08 11.52 12.65
CA ASP A 289 5.43 10.11 12.76
C ASP A 289 4.23 9.25 12.33
N ALA A 290 4.47 8.25 11.48
CA ALA A 290 3.42 7.36 10.98
C ALA A 290 2.70 6.59 12.11
N THR A 291 3.33 6.43 13.28
CA THR A 291 2.71 5.84 14.46
C THR A 291 1.46 6.58 14.92
N HIS A 292 1.32 7.87 14.63
CA HIS A 292 0.11 8.64 14.93
C HIS A 292 -1.10 8.13 14.12
N ALA A 293 -0.89 7.85 12.83
CA ALA A 293 -1.93 7.24 11.99
C ALA A 293 -2.23 5.80 12.43
N ALA A 294 -1.20 5.03 12.77
CA ALA A 294 -1.37 3.70 13.34
C ALA A 294 -2.19 3.73 14.63
N ASN A 295 -1.89 4.63 15.56
CA ASN A 295 -2.64 4.82 16.81
C ASN A 295 -4.12 5.18 16.58
N PHE A 296 -4.41 6.00 15.55
CA PHE A 296 -5.78 6.28 15.16
C PHE A 296 -6.52 4.99 14.77
N LEU A 297 -5.91 4.20 13.89
CA LEU A 297 -6.57 3.04 13.31
C LEU A 297 -6.72 1.86 14.32
N VAL A 298 -5.78 1.70 15.27
CA VAL A 298 -5.87 0.66 16.33
C VAL A 298 -6.50 1.15 17.62
N SER A 299 -7.05 2.35 17.66
CA SER A 299 -7.58 2.97 18.88
C SER A 299 -8.56 2.05 19.62
N PRO A 300 -8.33 1.78 20.92
CA PRO A 300 -9.15 0.84 21.68
C PRO A 300 -10.54 1.40 22.01
N THR A 301 -10.73 2.72 21.97
CA THR A 301 -11.98 3.39 22.27
C THR A 301 -12.31 4.44 21.21
N TYR A 302 -13.61 4.73 21.06
CA TYR A 302 -14.10 5.80 20.19
C TYR A 302 -13.48 7.16 20.53
N GLN A 303 -13.37 7.49 21.83
CA GLN A 303 -12.84 8.78 22.27
C GLN A 303 -11.36 8.95 21.87
N ILE A 304 -10.55 7.93 22.08
CA ILE A 304 -9.12 7.95 21.68
C ILE A 304 -8.99 8.07 20.15
N ALA A 305 -9.81 7.35 19.40
CA ALA A 305 -9.84 7.46 17.94
C ALA A 305 -10.21 8.89 17.50
N LYS A 306 -11.19 9.52 18.15
CA LYS A 306 -11.62 10.89 17.86
C LYS A 306 -10.52 11.93 18.11
N GLU A 307 -9.76 11.77 19.17
CA GLU A 307 -8.63 12.63 19.50
C GLU A 307 -7.51 12.50 18.44
N TRP A 308 -7.14 11.27 18.06
CA TRP A 308 -6.16 11.04 17.01
C TRP A 308 -6.63 11.56 15.66
N TYR A 309 -7.87 11.35 15.30
CA TYR A 309 -8.42 11.86 14.02
C TYR A 309 -8.40 13.40 13.98
N LYS A 310 -8.76 14.06 15.08
CA LYS A 310 -8.68 15.52 15.18
C LYS A 310 -7.23 16.00 14.98
N TYR A 311 -6.26 15.35 15.59
CA TYR A 311 -4.85 15.67 15.43
C TYR A 311 -4.38 15.48 13.97
N LEU A 312 -4.73 14.36 13.33
CA LEU A 312 -4.37 14.08 11.94
C LEU A 312 -5.00 15.10 10.97
N LYS A 313 -6.24 15.52 11.22
CA LYS A 313 -6.88 16.60 10.46
C LYS A 313 -6.10 17.91 10.57
N GLN A 314 -5.70 18.31 11.78
CA GLN A 314 -4.90 19.52 11.98
C GLN A 314 -3.56 19.45 11.25
N LEU A 315 -2.87 18.30 11.28
CA LEU A 315 -1.65 18.09 10.49
C LEU A 315 -1.90 18.24 8.99
N ASN A 316 -3.01 17.70 8.47
CA ASN A 316 -3.34 17.80 7.06
C ASN A 316 -3.72 19.23 6.65
N ASP A 317 -4.41 19.98 7.50
CA ASP A 317 -4.72 21.38 7.25
C ASP A 317 -3.43 22.23 7.21
N HIS A 318 -2.51 22.01 8.14
CA HIS A 318 -1.19 22.65 8.11
C HIS A 318 -0.38 22.29 6.84
N ARG A 319 -0.47 21.05 6.37
CA ARG A 319 0.14 20.66 5.09
C ARG A 319 -0.44 21.46 3.92
N LYS A 320 -1.78 21.62 3.87
CA LYS A 320 -2.46 22.39 2.82
C LYS A 320 -2.03 23.85 2.84
N GLU A 321 -1.99 24.48 4.00
CA GLU A 321 -1.52 25.86 4.17
C GLU A 321 -0.08 26.04 3.65
N LYS A 322 0.82 25.13 4.00
CA LYS A 322 2.20 25.13 3.49
C LYS A 322 2.25 24.98 1.96
N GLN A 323 1.43 24.08 1.41
CA GLN A 323 1.36 23.88 -0.04
C GLN A 323 0.89 25.16 -0.75
N GLU A 324 -0.17 25.80 -0.25
CA GLU A 324 -0.68 27.06 -0.83
C GLU A 324 0.35 28.20 -0.77
N LEU A 325 1.12 28.29 0.31
CA LEU A 325 2.19 29.28 0.42
C LEU A 325 3.30 29.01 -0.60
N LEU A 326 3.71 27.76 -0.75
CA LEU A 326 4.72 27.37 -1.73
C LEU A 326 4.24 27.60 -3.17
N ASP A 327 3.00 27.25 -3.47
CA ASP A 327 2.42 27.46 -4.80
C ASP A 327 2.37 28.95 -5.17
N LYS A 328 2.04 29.82 -4.20
CA LYS A 328 2.10 31.29 -4.37
C LYS A 328 3.53 31.78 -4.60
N GLU A 329 4.49 31.27 -3.85
CA GLU A 329 5.91 31.63 -3.98
C GLU A 329 6.44 31.20 -5.36
N ILE A 330 6.16 29.98 -5.80
CA ILE A 330 6.54 29.47 -7.13
C ILE A 330 5.90 30.31 -8.22
N SER A 331 4.59 30.60 -8.12
CA SER A 331 3.87 31.41 -9.12
C SER A 331 4.43 32.83 -9.23
N ASN A 332 4.85 33.43 -8.11
CA ASN A 332 5.44 34.77 -8.11
C ASN A 332 6.88 34.77 -8.65
N THR A 333 7.64 33.71 -8.37
CA THR A 333 9.06 33.62 -8.76
C THR A 333 9.23 33.17 -10.21
N TYR A 334 8.34 32.33 -10.69
CA TYR A 334 8.39 31.72 -12.02
C TYR A 334 7.07 31.84 -12.79
N PRO A 335 6.58 33.05 -13.09
CA PRO A 335 5.28 33.26 -13.74
C PRO A 335 5.18 32.58 -15.11
N ALA A 336 6.31 32.43 -15.84
CA ALA A 336 6.35 31.76 -17.13
C ALA A 336 5.97 30.27 -17.09
N TRP A 337 6.04 29.60 -15.92
CA TRP A 337 5.62 28.20 -15.78
C TRP A 337 4.10 28.04 -15.87
N LEU A 338 3.33 29.08 -15.57
CA LEU A 338 1.87 29.08 -15.68
C LEU A 338 1.40 29.16 -17.14
N GLU A 339 2.27 29.63 -18.06
CA GLU A 339 1.97 29.77 -19.50
C GLU A 339 2.26 28.46 -20.28
N HIS A 340 2.98 27.53 -19.68
CA HIS A 340 3.29 26.22 -20.25
C HIS A 340 2.67 25.12 -19.36
N PRO A 341 1.43 24.66 -19.66
CA PRO A 341 0.88 23.50 -18.97
C PRO A 341 1.81 22.31 -19.19
N PHE A 342 2.25 21.70 -18.10
CA PHE A 342 2.96 20.42 -18.16
C PHE A 342 2.06 19.42 -18.87
N ILE A 343 2.56 18.86 -19.97
CA ILE A 343 1.94 17.78 -20.71
C ILE A 343 2.23 16.46 -19.98
#